data_c4420970b0546d64b481e3fcdb32bfc6
#
_entry.id   c4420970b0546d64b481e3fcdb32bfc6
#
_cell.length_a   1.000
_cell.length_b   1.000
_cell.length_c   1.000
_cell.angle_alpha   90.00
_cell.angle_beta   90.00
_cell.angle_gamma   90.00
#
_symmetry.space_group_name_H-M   'P 1'
#
loop_
_entity.id
_entity.type
_entity.pdbx_description
1 polymer ?
#
loop_
_entity_poly.entity_id
_entity_poly.type
_entity_poly.pdbx_seq_one_letter_code
_entity_poly.pdbx_strand_id
1 'polypeptide(L)' 'MPDNNALLLGVTGGIAVYKAADLCSKLCASGYDVHVMMTDSARHLISDKLFFTLSRNPVIFDLWDPPTWKP' A
#
# COMPACT_ATOMS: atom_id res chain seq x y z
N MET A 1 16.30 -15.46 7.94
CA MET A 1 16.06 -15.09 7.61
C MET A 1 15.68 -14.57 7.25
N PRO A 2 15.69 -14.61 7.33
CA PRO A 2 15.23 -14.20 6.84
C PRO A 2 14.61 -13.73 6.02
N ASP A 3 13.89 -13.34 6.05
CA ASP A 3 13.23 -13.18 5.16
C ASP A 3 13.42 -11.99 4.52
N ASN A 4 14.09 -11.87 3.63
CA ASN A 4 14.48 -10.71 3.00
C ASN A 4 13.55 -10.28 1.92
N ASN A 5 12.42 -10.90 1.83
CA ASN A 5 11.43 -10.60 0.80
C ASN A 5 10.35 -9.66 1.27
N ALA A 6 10.45 -9.17 2.49
CA ALA A 6 9.46 -8.25 3.01
C ALA A 6 9.67 -6.87 2.40
N LEU A 7 8.57 -6.22 2.04
CA LEU A 7 8.66 -4.95 1.36
C LEU A 7 7.44 -4.10 1.72
N LEU A 8 7.67 -2.83 1.93
CA LEU A 8 6.62 -1.89 2.29
C LEU A 8 6.26 -1.05 1.08
N LEU A 9 5.00 -1.09 0.69
CA LEU A 9 4.49 -0.32 -0.42
C LEU A 9 3.63 0.82 0.12
N GLY A 10 4.07 2.03 -0.08
CA GLY A 10 3.33 3.20 0.35
C GLY A 10 2.36 3.66 -0.73
N VAL A 11 1.10 3.83 -0.37
CA VAL A 11 0.07 4.24 -1.31
C VAL A 11 -0.50 5.58 -0.86
N THR A 12 -0.32 6.60 -1.67
CA THR A 12 -0.84 7.93 -1.40
C THR A 12 -1.99 8.23 -2.35
N GLY A 13 -2.71 9.29 -2.10
CA GLY A 13 -3.81 9.67 -2.97
C GLY A 13 -3.34 10.09 -4.34
N GLY A 14 -4.23 10.05 -5.30
CA GLY A 14 -3.95 10.42 -6.67
C GLY A 14 -4.22 9.28 -7.61
N ILE A 15 -4.09 9.54 -8.90
CA ILE A 15 -4.40 8.52 -9.90
C ILE A 15 -3.43 7.36 -9.85
N ALA A 16 -2.25 7.57 -9.29
CA ALA A 16 -1.26 6.52 -9.18
C ALA A 16 -1.69 5.39 -8.25
N VAL A 17 -2.76 5.61 -7.47
CA VAL A 17 -3.22 4.60 -6.54
C VAL A 17 -3.61 3.31 -7.28
N TYR A 18 -4.13 3.43 -8.49
CA TYR A 18 -4.51 2.25 -9.26
C TYR A 18 -3.29 1.49 -9.76
N LYS A 19 -2.23 2.22 -10.06
CA LYS A 19 -0.99 1.57 -10.44
C LYS A 19 -0.34 0.87 -9.26
N ALA A 20 -0.56 1.40 -8.07
CA ALA A 20 -0.05 0.76 -6.86
C ALA A 20 -0.71 -0.60 -6.65
N ALA A 21 -2.00 -0.72 -6.97
CA ALA A 21 -2.69 -1.99 -6.85
C ALA A 21 -2.10 -3.03 -7.82
N ASP A 22 -1.84 -2.60 -9.05
CA ASP A 22 -1.24 -3.48 -10.05
C ASP A 22 0.17 -3.89 -9.61
N LEU A 23 0.94 -2.96 -9.11
CA LEU A 23 2.28 -3.24 -8.62
C LEU A 23 2.25 -4.21 -7.44
N CYS A 24 1.33 -4.01 -6.50
CA CYS A 24 1.18 -4.88 -5.36
C CYS A 24 0.93 -6.32 -5.82
N SER A 25 0.04 -6.48 -6.78
CA SER A 25 -0.28 -7.80 -7.32
C SER A 25 0.95 -8.44 -7.96
N LYS A 26 1.70 -7.68 -8.73
CA LYS A 26 2.88 -8.20 -9.40
C LYS A 26 3.99 -8.56 -8.43
N LEU A 27 4.18 -7.75 -7.40
CA LEU A 27 5.19 -8.03 -6.40
C LEU A 27 4.85 -9.29 -5.63
N CYS A 28 3.58 -9.46 -5.28
CA CYS A 28 3.17 -10.68 -4.59
C CYS A 28 3.37 -11.91 -5.48
N ALA A 29 3.07 -11.78 -6.75
CA ALA A 29 3.27 -12.89 -7.68
C ALA A 29 4.74 -13.24 -7.84
N SER A 30 5.61 -12.28 -7.60
CA SER A 30 7.06 -12.50 -7.67
C SER A 30 7.64 -13.06 -6.38
N GLY A 31 6.81 -13.29 -5.38
CA GLY A 31 7.27 -13.91 -4.14
C GLY A 31 7.58 -12.96 -3.01
N TYR A 32 7.31 -11.68 -3.17
CA TYR A 32 7.56 -10.72 -2.10
C TYR A 32 6.44 -10.75 -1.07
N ASP A 33 6.81 -10.52 0.17
CA ASP A 33 5.86 -10.38 1.26
C ASP A 33 5.54 -8.89 1.38
N VAL A 34 4.48 -8.46 0.71
CA VAL A 34 4.18 -7.05 0.55
C VAL A 34 3.30 -6.56 1.69
N HIS A 35 3.73 -5.50 2.33
CA HIS A 35 2.96 -4.81 3.36
C HIS A 35 2.59 -3.44 2.81
N VAL A 36 1.33 -3.10 2.85
CA VAL A 36 0.82 -1.88 2.25
C VAL A 36 0.50 -0.87 3.32
N MET A 37 0.96 0.36 3.12
CA MET A 37 0.60 1.47 3.98
C MET A 37 -0.19 2.46 3.13
N MET A 38 -1.38 2.85 3.58
CA MET A 38 -2.23 3.78 2.86
C MET A 38 -2.41 5.06 3.66
N THR A 39 -2.34 6.18 2.95
CA THR A 39 -2.73 7.45 3.57
C THR A 39 -4.25 7.54 3.58
N ASP A 40 -4.76 8.48 4.36
CA ASP A 40 -6.19 8.69 4.42
C ASP A 40 -6.76 9.07 3.06
N SER A 41 -6.03 9.87 2.31
CA SER A 41 -6.45 10.27 0.96
C SER A 41 -6.60 9.07 0.04
N ALA A 42 -5.69 8.11 0.14
CA ALA A 42 -5.75 6.93 -0.71
C ALA A 42 -6.98 6.09 -0.42
N ARG A 43 -7.40 6.05 0.84
CA ARG A 43 -8.57 5.27 1.23
C ARG A 43 -9.86 5.77 0.60
N HIS A 44 -9.90 7.03 0.25
CA HIS A 44 -11.08 7.61 -0.40
C HIS A 44 -11.16 7.24 -1.86
N LEU A 45 -10.05 6.82 -2.45
CA LEU A 45 -10.01 6.48 -3.86
C LEU A 45 -10.16 5.00 -4.11
N ILE A 46 -9.64 4.18 -3.19
CA ILE A 46 -9.67 2.74 -3.38
C ILE A 46 -9.75 2.09 -2.01
N SER A 47 -10.48 1.00 -1.93
CA SER A 47 -10.69 0.32 -0.66
C SER A 47 -9.43 -0.35 -0.16
N ASP A 48 -9.17 -0.22 1.14
CA ASP A 48 -8.07 -0.94 1.78
C ASP A 48 -8.26 -2.44 1.67
N LYS A 49 -9.49 -2.89 1.54
CA LYS A 49 -9.76 -4.31 1.42
C LYS A 49 -9.16 -4.91 0.16
N LEU A 50 -9.05 -4.10 -0.90
CA LEU A 50 -8.40 -4.56 -2.11
C LEU A 50 -6.94 -4.90 -1.84
N PHE A 51 -6.23 -4.00 -1.14
CA PHE A 51 -4.82 -4.23 -0.85
C PHE A 51 -4.63 -5.36 0.15
N PHE A 52 -5.55 -5.50 1.10
CA PHE A 52 -5.50 -6.62 2.02
C PHE A 52 -5.61 -7.94 1.24
N THR A 53 -6.52 -7.99 0.28
CA THR A 53 -6.71 -9.19 -0.53
C THR A 53 -5.50 -9.49 -1.39
N LEU A 54 -4.93 -8.45 -2.01
CA LEU A 54 -3.79 -8.64 -2.90
C LEU A 54 -2.52 -9.00 -2.14
N SER A 55 -2.26 -8.35 -1.03
CA SER A 55 -1.02 -8.54 -0.29
C SER A 55 -1.12 -9.67 0.73
N ARG A 56 -2.34 -10.00 1.14
CA ARG A 56 -2.60 -10.98 2.20
C ARG A 56 -2.07 -10.55 3.55
N ASN A 57 -1.77 -9.28 3.69
CA ASN A 57 -1.33 -8.70 4.95
C ASN A 57 -2.25 -7.56 5.32
N PRO A 58 -2.45 -7.30 6.61
CA PRO A 58 -3.25 -6.15 7.02
C PRO A 58 -2.66 -4.86 6.48
N VAL A 59 -3.52 -3.95 6.08
CA VAL A 59 -3.09 -2.65 5.57
C VAL A 59 -2.79 -1.74 6.75
N ILE A 60 -1.66 -1.04 6.68
CA ILE A 60 -1.25 -0.10 7.69
C ILE A 60 -1.75 1.27 7.27
N PHE A 61 -2.35 2.00 8.19
CA PHE A 61 -2.84 3.33 7.88
C PHE A 61 -1.89 4.36 8.43
N ASP A 62 -1.52 5.29 7.56
CA ASP A 62 -0.65 6.38 7.94
C ASP A 62 -1.54 7.56 8.31
N LEU A 63 -1.53 7.92 9.57
CA LEU A 63 -2.31 9.04 10.04
C LEU A 63 -1.69 10.38 9.69
N TRP A 64 -0.46 10.35 9.19
CA TRP A 64 0.23 11.55 8.80
C TRP A 64 -0.08 11.82 7.36
N ASP A 65 -1.06 12.56 7.11
CA ASP A 65 -1.44 12.90 5.76
C ASP A 65 -0.51 13.98 5.25
N PRO A 66 0.18 13.77 4.15
CA PRO A 66 1.10 14.78 3.63
C PRO A 66 0.50 16.17 3.50
N PRO A 67 -0.75 16.34 3.09
CA PRO A 67 -1.32 17.68 3.00
C PRO A 67 -1.41 18.40 4.32
N THR A 68 -1.49 17.68 5.42
CA THR A 68 -1.56 18.33 6.71
C THR A 68 -0.19 18.56 7.28
N TRP A 69 0.82 18.02 6.64
CA TRP A 69 2.15 18.14 7.10
C TRP A 69 2.81 19.24 6.29
N LYS A 70 2.54 20.45 6.61
CA LYS A 70 3.10 21.47 5.86
C LYS A 70 4.22 22.05 6.57
N PRO A 71 5.30 22.32 5.93
CA PRO A 71 6.43 23.00 6.59
C PRO A 71 6.03 24.39 6.97
#